data_5cd18a90a5b179fd30ff0d0ad6d014cb
#
_entry.id   5cd18a90a5b179fd30ff0d0ad6d014cb
#
_cell.length_a   1.000
_cell.length_b   1.000
_cell.length_c   1.000
_cell.angle_alpha   90.00
_cell.angle_beta   90.00
_cell.angle_gamma   90.00
#
_symmetry.space_group_name_H-M   'P 1'
#
loop_
_entity.id
_entity.type
_entity.pdbx_description
1 polymer ?
#
loop_
_entity_poly.entity_id
_entity_poly.type
_entity_poly.pdbx_seq_one_letter_code
_entity_poly.pdbx_strand_id
1 'polypeptide(L)'
;MAWEAGVERKEKPTDFLSRLKEIKGDISEVKARELLGELLQYDLGFTWELLTGGQFKVWPFQEIFLKGWFKKDYSLTVAGRGVGKSYLLAVFILLYLIFNPGAKIILVSSNFRRSKDIFNQMEKFLNHPRCVLLRQCFEQENKSGTKVKIGKDQSGWTLKCLNEAIVKGLPLGGGENLRGERANVLVIDEGLLVSEHIQDTILRPFLTAKLNAKEQAETKEREDRMIAAGLIKEEDRTIFPNNKMIVTSSASYQFEYLYEGLFVPYIDAIRGKKNDKNKEIEKDLSTNPTHFVVRFAYNAPPAGSILDESVLNEQVRGKEHNPVIRREYGAE
;
A
#
# COMPACT_ATOMS: atom_id res chain seq x y z
N MET A 1 -24.58 13.06 -9.36
CA MET A 1 -24.14 14.08 -8.39
C MET A 1 -22.63 14.18 -8.47
N ALA A 2 -22.13 15.33 -8.92
CA ALA A 2 -20.70 15.58 -9.11
C ALA A 2 -19.96 15.52 -7.77
N TRP A 3 -18.83 14.81 -7.73
CA TRP A 3 -17.89 14.82 -6.63
C TRP A 3 -17.13 16.16 -6.64
N GLU A 4 -17.61 17.15 -5.93
CA GLU A 4 -16.77 18.24 -5.48
C GLU A 4 -16.04 17.76 -4.22
N ALA A 5 -14.87 17.16 -4.44
CA ALA A 5 -13.93 16.88 -3.37
C ALA A 5 -13.24 18.20 -3.00
N GLY A 6 -13.85 18.97 -2.10
CA GLY A 6 -13.22 20.06 -1.39
C GLY A 6 -12.16 19.55 -0.42
N VAL A 7 -11.08 18.96 -0.95
CA VAL A 7 -9.83 18.77 -0.22
C VAL A 7 -8.92 19.88 -0.69
N GLU A 8 -8.86 20.99 0.06
CA GLU A 8 -7.74 21.92 -0.05
C GLU A 8 -6.44 21.15 0.14
N ARG A 9 -5.77 20.90 -0.98
CA ARG A 9 -4.41 20.35 -0.98
C ARG A 9 -3.47 21.40 -0.41
N LYS A 10 -3.20 21.35 0.89
CA LYS A 10 -2.11 22.16 1.49
C LYS A 10 -0.71 21.61 1.18
N GLU A 11 -0.57 20.42 0.63
CA GLU A 11 0.65 20.03 -0.07
C GLU A 11 0.52 20.50 -1.52
N LYS A 12 1.10 21.62 -1.83
CA LYS A 12 1.18 22.10 -3.21
C LYS A 12 1.91 21.05 -4.03
N PRO A 13 1.35 20.59 -5.19
CA PRO A 13 2.11 19.80 -6.18
C PRO A 13 3.34 20.57 -6.70
N THR A 14 3.44 21.82 -6.30
CA THR A 14 4.44 22.79 -6.66
C THR A 14 5.82 22.47 -6.10
N ASP A 15 5.98 21.61 -5.09
CA ASP A 15 7.30 21.57 -4.46
C ASP A 15 8.31 20.79 -5.31
N PHE A 16 7.99 19.60 -5.79
CA PHE A 16 8.91 18.85 -6.66
C PHE A 16 9.06 19.51 -8.04
N LEU A 17 7.95 19.88 -8.71
CA LEU A 17 8.00 20.55 -10.01
C LEU A 17 8.57 21.97 -9.94
N SER A 18 8.37 22.67 -8.83
CA SER A 18 8.99 23.97 -8.59
C SER A 18 10.49 23.83 -8.39
N ARG A 19 10.94 22.87 -7.60
CA ARG A 19 12.37 22.55 -7.40
C ARG A 19 13.03 22.13 -8.70
N LEU A 20 12.35 21.36 -9.57
CA LEU A 20 12.86 21.06 -10.92
C LEU A 20 13.00 22.31 -11.80
N LYS A 21 12.06 23.25 -11.71
CA LYS A 21 12.12 24.51 -12.49
C LYS A 21 13.18 25.49 -11.98
N GLU A 22 13.53 25.43 -10.69
CA GLU A 22 14.58 26.24 -10.08
C GLU A 22 15.99 25.77 -10.43
N ILE A 23 16.13 24.54 -10.93
CA ILE A 23 17.42 24.00 -11.35
C ILE A 23 17.83 24.64 -12.67
N LYS A 24 18.71 25.61 -12.56
CA LYS A 24 19.36 26.28 -13.71
C LYS A 24 20.83 25.85 -13.76
N GLY A 25 21.21 25.08 -14.77
CA GLY A 25 22.60 24.67 -14.99
C GLY A 25 22.86 23.19 -14.70
N ASP A 26 24.14 22.79 -14.68
CA ASP A 26 24.59 21.43 -14.45
C ASP A 26 24.29 21.00 -13.00
N ILE A 27 23.61 19.89 -12.87
CA ILE A 27 23.28 19.28 -11.58
C ILE A 27 24.38 18.28 -11.23
N SER A 28 24.87 18.32 -9.98
CA SER A 28 25.78 17.28 -9.50
C SER A 28 25.10 15.88 -9.57
N GLU A 29 25.90 14.83 -9.81
CA GLU A 29 25.39 13.45 -9.90
C GLU A 29 24.59 13.05 -8.65
N VAL A 30 25.03 13.47 -7.47
CA VAL A 30 24.34 13.21 -6.19
C VAL A 30 22.94 13.83 -6.22
N LYS A 31 22.86 15.10 -6.61
CA LYS A 31 21.58 15.83 -6.67
C LYS A 31 20.64 15.25 -7.73
N ALA A 32 21.19 14.83 -8.87
CA ALA A 32 20.41 14.16 -9.92
C ALA A 32 19.81 12.84 -9.42
N ARG A 33 20.57 12.04 -8.65
CA ARG A 33 20.10 10.79 -8.04
C ARG A 33 19.00 11.02 -7.00
N GLU A 34 19.14 12.02 -6.15
CA GLU A 34 18.10 12.42 -5.17
C GLU A 34 16.80 12.79 -5.87
N LEU A 35 16.88 13.68 -6.87
CA LEU A 35 15.70 14.12 -7.64
C LEU A 35 15.03 12.98 -8.40
N LEU A 36 15.83 12.06 -8.96
CA LEU A 36 15.28 10.86 -9.58
C LEU A 36 14.55 9.98 -8.55
N GLY A 37 15.14 9.79 -7.37
CA GLY A 37 14.51 9.03 -6.29
C GLY A 37 13.18 9.66 -5.84
N GLU A 38 13.12 10.98 -5.70
CA GLU A 38 11.89 11.71 -5.40
C GLU A 38 10.83 11.56 -6.51
N LEU A 39 11.23 11.67 -7.79
CA LEU A 39 10.34 11.48 -8.93
C LEU A 39 9.72 10.08 -8.93
N LEU A 40 10.57 9.06 -8.76
CA LEU A 40 10.14 7.67 -8.76
C LEU A 40 9.14 7.36 -7.63
N GLN A 41 9.27 8.00 -6.48
CA GLN A 41 8.32 7.87 -5.36
C GLN A 41 7.06 8.73 -5.56
N TYR A 42 7.17 9.83 -6.27
CA TYR A 42 6.05 10.73 -6.54
C TYR A 42 5.10 10.15 -7.60
N ASP A 43 5.64 9.62 -8.69
CA ASP A 43 4.88 9.03 -9.79
C ASP A 43 5.05 7.51 -9.83
N LEU A 44 4.23 6.83 -9.06
CA LEU A 44 4.27 5.37 -8.93
C LEU A 44 3.86 4.64 -10.23
N GLY A 45 2.99 5.26 -11.03
CA GLY A 45 2.59 4.72 -12.33
C GLY A 45 3.76 4.73 -13.32
N PHE A 46 4.43 5.87 -13.46
CA PHE A 46 5.64 6.00 -14.27
C PHE A 46 6.74 5.04 -13.79
N THR A 47 6.96 4.97 -12.48
CA THR A 47 7.97 4.07 -11.90
C THR A 47 7.68 2.62 -12.23
N TRP A 48 6.42 2.21 -12.13
CA TRP A 48 6.03 0.86 -12.48
C TRP A 48 6.24 0.56 -13.97
N GLU A 49 5.86 1.48 -14.85
CA GLU A 49 6.12 1.35 -16.29
C GLU A 49 7.63 1.26 -16.59
N LEU A 50 8.44 2.10 -15.95
CA LEU A 50 9.91 2.09 -16.11
C LEU A 50 10.50 0.74 -15.67
N LEU A 51 10.19 0.26 -14.47
CA LEU A 51 10.73 -0.99 -13.93
C LEU A 51 10.29 -2.22 -14.72
N THR A 52 9.11 -2.17 -15.34
CA THR A 52 8.56 -3.26 -16.14
C THR A 52 8.83 -3.13 -17.64
N GLY A 53 9.61 -2.14 -18.04
CA GLY A 53 9.92 -1.89 -19.46
C GLY A 53 8.66 -1.59 -20.30
N GLY A 54 7.67 -0.92 -19.72
CA GLY A 54 6.39 -0.57 -20.35
C GLY A 54 5.43 -1.75 -20.56
N GLN A 55 5.78 -2.94 -20.02
CA GLN A 55 4.98 -4.16 -20.24
C GLN A 55 3.69 -4.19 -19.41
N PHE A 56 3.72 -3.65 -18.20
CA PHE A 56 2.59 -3.63 -17.30
C PHE A 56 2.25 -2.20 -16.91
N LYS A 57 0.97 -1.88 -16.93
CA LYS A 57 0.48 -0.53 -16.65
C LYS A 57 -0.40 -0.50 -15.42
N VAL A 58 -0.40 0.65 -14.77
CA VAL A 58 -1.36 1.02 -13.72
C VAL A 58 -2.27 2.09 -14.32
N TRP A 59 -3.58 1.87 -14.22
CA TRP A 59 -4.55 2.84 -14.68
C TRP A 59 -4.60 4.06 -13.74
N PRO A 60 -4.92 5.27 -14.24
CA PRO A 60 -4.95 6.49 -13.41
C PRO A 60 -5.80 6.36 -12.14
N PHE A 61 -6.96 5.69 -12.22
CA PHE A 61 -7.78 5.45 -11.04
C PHE A 61 -7.11 4.48 -10.05
N GLN A 62 -6.32 3.52 -10.52
CA GLN A 62 -5.56 2.60 -9.67
C GLN A 62 -4.39 3.28 -8.98
N GLU A 63 -3.83 4.33 -9.56
CA GLU A 63 -2.79 5.14 -8.91
C GLU A 63 -3.30 5.81 -7.62
N ILE A 64 -4.58 6.17 -7.57
CA ILE A 64 -5.20 6.74 -6.35
C ILE A 64 -5.06 5.74 -5.19
N PHE A 65 -5.29 4.45 -5.45
CA PHE A 65 -5.14 3.39 -4.43
C PHE A 65 -3.67 3.27 -4.01
N LEU A 66 -2.76 3.16 -4.97
CA LEU A 66 -1.32 3.06 -4.69
C LEU A 66 -0.83 4.27 -3.89
N LYS A 67 -1.15 5.48 -4.31
CA LYS A 67 -0.77 6.71 -3.59
C LYS A 67 -1.34 6.76 -2.17
N GLY A 68 -2.58 6.31 -1.98
CA GLY A 68 -3.19 6.19 -0.66
C GLY A 68 -2.42 5.19 0.22
N TRP A 69 -2.13 4.00 -0.28
CA TRP A 69 -1.39 2.97 0.45
C TRP A 69 0.06 3.37 0.78
N PHE A 70 0.72 4.10 -0.11
CA PHE A 70 2.07 4.62 0.16
C PHE A 70 2.08 5.75 1.18
N LYS A 71 1.14 6.70 1.08
CA LYS A 71 1.17 7.93 1.88
C LYS A 71 0.54 7.80 3.26
N LYS A 72 -0.43 6.88 3.44
CA LYS A 72 -1.21 6.78 4.67
C LYS A 72 -0.88 5.51 5.47
N ASP A 73 -1.02 5.60 6.78
CA ASP A 73 -0.67 4.50 7.69
C ASP A 73 -1.77 3.43 7.74
N TYR A 74 -3.04 3.86 7.68
CA TYR A 74 -4.21 2.98 7.73
C TYR A 74 -5.05 3.16 6.48
N SER A 75 -5.18 2.11 5.69
CA SER A 75 -5.88 2.18 4.40
C SER A 75 -6.94 1.09 4.30
N LEU A 76 -8.15 1.50 3.92
CA LEU A 76 -9.25 0.60 3.61
C LEU A 76 -9.70 0.82 2.16
N THR A 77 -9.62 -0.23 1.36
CA THR A 77 -10.08 -0.22 -0.04
C THR A 77 -11.25 -1.17 -0.20
N VAL A 78 -12.44 -0.61 -0.37
CA VAL A 78 -13.66 -1.35 -0.68
C VAL A 78 -13.94 -1.21 -2.17
N ALA A 79 -13.76 -2.27 -2.93
CA ALA A 79 -13.91 -2.19 -4.38
C ALA A 79 -14.57 -3.44 -4.97
N GLY A 80 -15.37 -3.20 -6.00
CA GLY A 80 -16.07 -4.24 -6.73
C GLY A 80 -15.13 -5.28 -7.36
N ARG A 81 -15.68 -6.39 -7.82
CA ARG A 81 -14.92 -7.41 -8.53
C ARG A 81 -14.36 -6.86 -9.85
N GLY A 82 -13.19 -7.35 -10.25
CA GLY A 82 -12.56 -6.98 -11.52
C GLY A 82 -11.77 -5.67 -11.50
N VAL A 83 -11.89 -4.82 -10.47
CA VAL A 83 -11.16 -3.53 -10.37
C VAL A 83 -9.63 -3.70 -10.26
N GLY A 84 -9.14 -4.93 -10.06
CA GLY A 84 -7.71 -5.21 -10.03
C GLY A 84 -7.06 -5.08 -8.65
N LYS A 85 -7.80 -5.26 -7.55
CA LYS A 85 -7.26 -5.19 -6.17
C LYS A 85 -6.00 -6.02 -5.98
N SER A 86 -6.04 -7.32 -6.30
CA SER A 86 -4.90 -8.24 -6.09
C SER A 86 -3.72 -7.91 -7.02
N TYR A 87 -3.99 -7.44 -8.24
CA TYR A 87 -2.95 -6.90 -9.13
C TYR A 87 -2.23 -5.72 -8.49
N LEU A 88 -2.99 -4.76 -7.98
CA LEU A 88 -2.42 -3.58 -7.34
C LEU A 88 -1.69 -3.87 -6.03
N LEU A 89 -2.17 -4.85 -5.25
CA LEU A 89 -1.43 -5.31 -4.07
C LEU A 89 -0.06 -5.88 -4.45
N ALA A 90 0.02 -6.67 -5.53
CA ALA A 90 1.30 -7.17 -6.03
C ALA A 90 2.23 -6.02 -6.46
N VAL A 91 1.70 -5.01 -7.19
CA VAL A 91 2.46 -3.80 -7.58
C VAL A 91 2.92 -3.03 -6.34
N PHE A 92 2.01 -2.76 -5.40
CA PHE A 92 2.32 -2.06 -4.16
C PHE A 92 3.44 -2.75 -3.38
N ILE A 93 3.32 -4.07 -3.17
CA ILE A 93 4.31 -4.85 -2.40
C ILE A 93 5.68 -4.74 -3.06
N LEU A 94 5.79 -4.96 -4.38
CA LEU A 94 7.06 -4.89 -5.09
C LEU A 94 7.70 -3.50 -5.01
N LEU A 95 6.93 -2.45 -5.26
CA LEU A 95 7.43 -1.07 -5.16
C LEU A 95 7.80 -0.71 -3.72
N TYR A 96 6.99 -1.11 -2.73
CA TYR A 96 7.26 -0.82 -1.33
C TYR A 96 8.56 -1.48 -0.85
N LEU A 97 8.81 -2.72 -1.24
CA LEU A 97 10.06 -3.42 -0.93
C LEU A 97 11.28 -2.71 -1.53
N ILE A 98 11.16 -2.20 -2.76
CA ILE A 98 12.26 -1.49 -3.44
C ILE A 98 12.58 -0.16 -2.72
N PHE A 99 11.55 0.60 -2.34
CA PHE A 99 11.72 1.93 -1.76
C PHE A 99 11.99 1.94 -0.25
N ASN A 100 11.77 0.83 0.45
CA ASN A 100 11.91 0.79 1.91
C ASN A 100 12.88 -0.34 2.32
N PRO A 101 14.19 -0.09 2.36
CA PRO A 101 15.18 -1.07 2.77
C PRO A 101 14.88 -1.68 4.14
N GLY A 102 15.07 -2.99 4.27
CA GLY A 102 14.83 -3.72 5.51
C GLY A 102 13.36 -3.87 5.91
N ALA A 103 12.40 -3.35 5.14
CA ALA A 103 10.98 -3.45 5.45
C ALA A 103 10.49 -4.89 5.47
N LYS A 104 9.66 -5.22 6.45
CA LYS A 104 8.98 -6.50 6.56
C LYS A 104 7.48 -6.35 6.31
N ILE A 105 7.01 -6.91 5.20
CA ILE A 105 5.60 -6.98 4.85
C ILE A 105 5.04 -8.35 5.21
N ILE A 106 3.89 -8.39 5.88
CA ILE A 106 3.10 -9.61 6.04
C ILE A 106 1.83 -9.48 5.24
N LEU A 107 1.61 -10.46 4.36
CA LEU A 107 0.40 -10.61 3.55
C LEU A 107 -0.41 -11.78 4.10
N VAL A 108 -1.64 -11.51 4.46
CA VAL A 108 -2.62 -12.50 4.88
C VAL A 108 -3.93 -12.33 4.11
N SER A 109 -4.69 -13.40 4.01
CA SER A 109 -6.06 -13.38 3.52
C SER A 109 -6.85 -14.49 4.22
N SER A 110 -8.17 -14.44 4.14
CA SER A 110 -9.04 -15.46 4.73
C SER A 110 -8.70 -16.88 4.28
N ASN A 111 -8.18 -17.03 3.05
CA ASN A 111 -7.71 -18.28 2.49
C ASN A 111 -6.31 -18.09 1.92
N PHE A 112 -5.35 -18.90 2.34
CA PHE A 112 -3.96 -18.83 1.88
C PHE A 112 -3.81 -18.94 0.35
N ARG A 113 -4.73 -19.59 -0.33
CA ARG A 113 -4.76 -19.65 -1.81
C ARG A 113 -4.76 -18.24 -2.42
N ARG A 114 -5.51 -17.30 -1.85
CA ARG A 114 -5.56 -15.91 -2.32
C ARG A 114 -4.23 -15.19 -2.15
N SER A 115 -3.57 -15.37 -1.01
CA SER A 115 -2.21 -14.86 -0.81
C SER A 115 -1.24 -15.44 -1.86
N LYS A 116 -1.35 -16.74 -2.16
CA LYS A 116 -0.56 -17.39 -3.24
C LYS A 116 -0.84 -16.76 -4.62
N ASP A 117 -2.09 -16.39 -4.92
CA ASP A 117 -2.44 -15.75 -6.19
C ASP A 117 -1.75 -14.38 -6.35
N ILE A 118 -1.60 -13.61 -5.25
CA ILE A 118 -0.84 -12.36 -5.25
C ILE A 118 0.65 -12.64 -5.49
N PHE A 119 1.22 -13.67 -4.85
CA PHE A 119 2.60 -14.09 -5.10
C PHE A 119 2.82 -14.57 -6.54
N ASN A 120 1.88 -15.32 -7.10
CA ASN A 120 1.93 -15.75 -8.50
C ASN A 120 1.90 -14.54 -9.45
N GLN A 121 1.14 -13.50 -9.10
CA GLN A 121 1.13 -12.25 -9.86
C GLN A 121 2.49 -11.53 -9.77
N MET A 122 3.11 -11.45 -8.59
CA MET A 122 4.47 -10.92 -8.43
C MET A 122 5.48 -11.75 -9.24
N GLU A 123 5.40 -13.07 -9.18
CA GLU A 123 6.27 -13.99 -9.95
C GLU A 123 6.13 -13.76 -11.47
N LYS A 124 4.90 -13.55 -11.96
CA LYS A 124 4.64 -13.20 -13.37
C LYS A 124 5.32 -11.91 -13.78
N PHE A 125 5.28 -10.87 -12.92
CA PHE A 125 5.97 -9.62 -13.21
C PHE A 125 7.50 -9.80 -13.23
N LEU A 126 8.04 -10.41 -12.18
CA LEU A 126 9.49 -10.60 -12.02
C LEU A 126 10.11 -11.47 -13.10
N ASN A 127 9.41 -12.50 -13.56
CA ASN A 127 9.93 -13.43 -14.57
C ASN A 127 9.61 -13.01 -16.02
N HIS A 128 8.92 -11.89 -16.24
CA HIS A 128 8.67 -11.40 -17.58
C HIS A 128 9.97 -10.92 -18.25
N PRO A 129 10.26 -11.28 -19.52
CA PRO A 129 11.53 -10.96 -20.17
C PRO A 129 11.87 -9.46 -20.21
N ARG A 130 10.88 -8.58 -20.34
CA ARG A 130 11.07 -7.12 -20.37
C ARG A 130 11.30 -6.48 -19.00
N CYS A 131 10.97 -7.16 -17.90
CA CYS A 131 11.07 -6.61 -16.56
C CYS A 131 12.47 -6.79 -15.94
N VAL A 132 13.52 -6.49 -16.71
CA VAL A 132 14.91 -6.70 -16.29
C VAL A 132 15.24 -5.83 -15.07
N LEU A 133 14.91 -4.53 -15.11
CA LEU A 133 15.19 -3.59 -14.01
C LEU A 133 14.48 -4.03 -12.73
N LEU A 134 13.19 -4.39 -12.82
CA LEU A 134 12.43 -4.88 -11.68
C LEU A 134 13.09 -6.13 -11.07
N ARG A 135 13.43 -7.10 -11.91
CA ARG A 135 14.05 -8.36 -11.46
C ARG A 135 15.38 -8.16 -10.77
N GLN A 136 16.19 -7.21 -11.23
CA GLN A 136 17.51 -6.91 -10.63
C GLN A 136 17.43 -6.39 -9.20
N CYS A 137 16.26 -5.94 -8.73
CA CYS A 137 16.08 -5.50 -7.36
C CYS A 137 15.92 -6.66 -6.36
N PHE A 138 15.73 -7.90 -6.81
CA PHE A 138 15.39 -9.04 -5.96
C PHE A 138 16.45 -10.15 -5.98
N GLU A 139 16.48 -11.00 -4.91
CA GLU A 139 17.36 -12.15 -4.84
C GLU A 139 17.12 -13.11 -6.00
N GLN A 140 18.20 -13.53 -6.66
CA GLN A 140 18.14 -14.40 -7.83
C GLN A 140 18.25 -15.88 -7.43
N GLU A 141 17.51 -16.74 -8.11
CA GLU A 141 17.57 -18.19 -7.93
C GLU A 141 18.81 -18.80 -8.63
N ASN A 142 19.25 -18.17 -9.70
CA ASN A 142 20.36 -18.66 -10.53
C ASN A 142 21.41 -17.56 -10.82
N LYS A 143 22.63 -18.00 -11.16
CA LYS A 143 23.75 -17.09 -11.47
C LYS A 143 23.52 -16.25 -12.73
N SER A 144 22.65 -16.68 -13.64
CA SER A 144 22.31 -15.93 -14.85
C SER A 144 21.39 -14.74 -14.61
N GLY A 145 20.81 -14.60 -13.40
CA GLY A 145 19.91 -13.50 -13.07
C GLY A 145 18.57 -13.52 -13.82
N THR A 146 18.19 -14.68 -14.38
CA THR A 146 16.99 -14.80 -15.22
C THR A 146 15.75 -15.15 -14.41
N LYS A 147 15.89 -15.61 -13.18
CA LYS A 147 14.79 -16.04 -12.33
C LYS A 147 14.97 -15.57 -10.89
N VAL A 148 13.91 -14.98 -10.33
CA VAL A 148 13.89 -14.53 -8.93
C VAL A 148 13.59 -15.70 -8.01
N LYS A 149 14.25 -15.72 -6.86
CA LYS A 149 14.05 -16.73 -5.81
C LYS A 149 12.79 -16.39 -4.99
N ILE A 150 11.78 -17.26 -5.09
CA ILE A 150 10.61 -17.22 -4.23
C ILE A 150 10.61 -18.49 -3.36
N GLY A 151 10.69 -18.30 -2.05
CA GLY A 151 10.54 -19.40 -1.09
C GLY A 151 9.08 -19.82 -1.06
N LYS A 152 8.81 -21.10 -1.30
CA LYS A 152 7.45 -21.69 -1.34
C LYS A 152 7.44 -22.92 -0.44
N ASP A 153 6.92 -22.81 0.77
CA ASP A 153 6.77 -23.91 1.70
C ASP A 153 5.36 -23.93 2.33
N GLN A 154 5.13 -24.88 3.23
CA GLN A 154 3.85 -25.02 3.91
C GLN A 154 3.60 -23.93 4.96
N SER A 155 4.66 -23.37 5.54
CA SER A 155 4.58 -22.33 6.55
C SER A 155 4.31 -20.95 5.95
N GLY A 156 4.57 -20.79 4.65
CA GLY A 156 4.34 -19.53 3.95
C GLY A 156 5.16 -19.37 2.68
N TRP A 157 4.87 -18.32 1.96
CA TRP A 157 5.62 -17.92 0.77
C TRP A 157 6.41 -16.66 1.05
N THR A 158 7.62 -16.57 0.52
CA THR A 158 8.56 -15.51 0.83
C THR A 158 9.25 -14.97 -0.41
N LEU A 159 9.34 -13.65 -0.53
CA LEU A 159 10.12 -12.95 -1.55
C LEU A 159 11.02 -11.92 -0.85
N LYS A 160 12.31 -11.90 -1.22
CA LYS A 160 13.29 -10.96 -0.68
C LYS A 160 13.83 -10.02 -1.75
N CYS A 161 13.94 -8.75 -1.38
CA CYS A 161 14.63 -7.71 -2.13
C CYS A 161 16.11 -7.68 -1.74
N LEU A 162 17.01 -7.21 -2.62
CA LEU A 162 18.44 -7.10 -2.35
C LEU A 162 18.77 -6.08 -1.25
N ASN A 163 17.86 -5.15 -0.95
CA ASN A 163 17.98 -4.18 0.14
C ASN A 163 17.50 -4.73 1.49
N GLU A 164 17.44 -6.06 1.67
CA GLU A 164 16.99 -6.78 2.86
C GLU A 164 15.46 -6.69 3.15
N ALA A 165 14.71 -5.94 2.37
CA ALA A 165 13.27 -5.92 2.51
C ALA A 165 12.65 -7.26 2.11
N ILE A 166 11.59 -7.68 2.84
CA ILE A 166 10.99 -9.00 2.68
C ILE A 166 9.46 -8.93 2.74
N VAL A 167 8.79 -9.71 1.91
CA VAL A 167 7.37 -10.03 2.09
C VAL A 167 7.19 -11.50 2.41
N LYS A 168 6.33 -11.77 3.38
CA LYS A 168 5.86 -13.12 3.75
C LYS A 168 4.35 -13.22 3.54
N GLY A 169 3.92 -14.19 2.76
CA GLY A 169 2.51 -14.60 2.68
C GLY A 169 2.29 -15.75 3.64
N LEU A 170 1.45 -15.53 4.64
CA LEU A 170 1.24 -16.50 5.72
C LEU A 170 -0.17 -17.11 5.67
N PRO A 171 -0.30 -18.43 5.91
CA PRO A 171 -1.59 -19.07 6.07
C PRO A 171 -2.24 -18.58 7.39
N LEU A 172 -3.41 -17.97 7.29
CA LEU A 172 -4.09 -17.40 8.45
C LEU A 172 -4.53 -18.49 9.46
N GLY A 173 -5.15 -19.57 8.96
CA GLY A 173 -5.69 -20.63 9.80
C GLY A 173 -6.57 -20.07 10.92
N GLY A 174 -6.41 -20.55 12.14
CA GLY A 174 -7.01 -19.98 13.35
C GLY A 174 -6.26 -18.77 13.90
N GLY A 175 -5.14 -18.36 13.29
CA GLY A 175 -4.32 -17.23 13.71
C GLY A 175 -3.30 -17.51 14.80
N GLU A 176 -3.48 -18.53 15.61
CA GLU A 176 -2.63 -18.82 16.78
C GLU A 176 -1.15 -19.02 16.41
N ASN A 177 -0.89 -19.71 15.30
CA ASN A 177 0.48 -19.96 14.82
C ASN A 177 1.19 -18.72 14.30
N LEU A 178 0.49 -17.60 14.17
CA LEU A 178 1.05 -16.33 13.70
C LEU A 178 1.48 -15.42 14.87
N ARG A 179 1.12 -15.78 16.10
CA ARG A 179 1.50 -14.98 17.27
C ARG A 179 3.02 -14.84 17.36
N GLY A 180 3.48 -13.62 17.60
CA GLY A 180 4.92 -13.31 17.65
C GLY A 180 5.54 -12.81 16.35
N GLU A 181 4.86 -12.89 15.21
CA GLU A 181 5.33 -12.23 13.99
C GLU A 181 5.36 -10.71 14.18
N ARG A 182 6.24 -10.04 13.44
CA ARG A 182 6.39 -8.59 13.41
C ARG A 182 6.41 -8.12 11.97
N ALA A 183 5.79 -6.99 11.71
CA ALA A 183 5.73 -6.40 10.38
C ALA A 183 5.77 -4.87 10.45
N ASN A 184 6.26 -4.26 9.41
CA ASN A 184 6.14 -2.82 9.20
C ASN A 184 4.92 -2.50 8.33
N VAL A 185 4.55 -3.44 7.47
CA VAL A 185 3.33 -3.36 6.69
C VAL A 185 2.55 -4.66 6.83
N LEU A 186 1.30 -4.53 7.25
CA LEU A 186 0.32 -5.61 7.28
C LEU A 186 -0.65 -5.41 6.12
N VAL A 187 -0.73 -6.37 5.23
CA VAL A 187 -1.69 -6.40 4.13
C VAL A 187 -2.71 -7.50 4.39
N ILE A 188 -3.98 -7.12 4.48
CA ILE A 188 -5.10 -8.04 4.65
C ILE A 188 -5.95 -8.00 3.38
N ASP A 189 -5.87 -9.05 2.58
CA ASP A 189 -6.73 -9.18 1.39
C ASP A 189 -8.03 -9.91 1.75
N GLU A 190 -9.15 -9.42 1.22
CA GLU A 190 -10.50 -9.87 1.56
C GLU A 190 -10.80 -9.76 3.08
N GLY A 191 -10.54 -8.57 3.62
CA GLY A 191 -10.70 -8.28 5.06
C GLY A 191 -12.07 -8.58 5.63
N LEU A 192 -13.13 -8.55 4.80
CA LEU A 192 -14.49 -8.97 5.18
C LEU A 192 -14.56 -10.40 5.74
N LEU A 193 -13.71 -11.28 5.21
CA LEU A 193 -13.71 -12.70 5.57
C LEU A 193 -12.75 -13.03 6.72
N VAL A 194 -12.05 -12.05 7.27
CA VAL A 194 -11.16 -12.22 8.43
C VAL A 194 -11.90 -11.70 9.67
N SER A 195 -12.07 -12.56 10.66
CA SER A 195 -12.84 -12.20 11.87
C SER A 195 -12.19 -11.05 12.63
N GLU A 196 -13.02 -10.27 13.35
CA GLU A 196 -12.60 -9.19 14.25
C GLU A 196 -11.53 -9.65 15.23
N HIS A 197 -11.78 -10.79 15.91
CA HIS A 197 -10.86 -11.36 16.86
C HIS A 197 -9.46 -11.56 16.28
N ILE A 198 -9.36 -12.14 15.08
CA ILE A 198 -8.06 -12.35 14.41
C ILE A 198 -7.43 -11.02 14.03
N GLN A 199 -8.20 -10.08 13.48
CA GLN A 199 -7.67 -8.78 13.08
C GLN A 199 -7.11 -8.01 14.27
N ASP A 200 -7.85 -7.92 15.37
CA ASP A 200 -7.50 -7.06 16.51
C ASP A 200 -6.53 -7.71 17.48
N THR A 201 -6.65 -9.03 17.75
CA THR A 201 -5.83 -9.67 18.78
C THR A 201 -4.58 -10.35 18.25
N ILE A 202 -4.53 -10.66 16.94
CA ILE A 202 -3.41 -11.39 16.34
C ILE A 202 -2.65 -10.53 15.33
N LEU A 203 -3.35 -9.95 14.36
CA LEU A 203 -2.70 -9.27 13.24
C LEU A 203 -2.24 -7.85 13.57
N ARG A 204 -3.08 -7.01 14.19
CA ARG A 204 -2.69 -5.64 14.56
C ARG A 204 -1.47 -5.58 15.48
N PRO A 205 -1.28 -6.48 16.45
CA PRO A 205 -0.06 -6.52 17.25
C PRO A 205 1.25 -6.70 16.45
N PHE A 206 1.21 -7.21 15.21
CA PHE A 206 2.40 -7.27 14.36
C PHE A 206 3.02 -5.91 14.12
N LEU A 207 2.22 -4.86 14.10
CA LEU A 207 2.62 -3.48 13.83
C LEU A 207 3.15 -2.73 15.06
N THR A 208 3.32 -3.38 16.20
CA THR A 208 3.78 -2.69 17.43
C THR A 208 5.27 -2.37 17.45
N ALA A 209 6.08 -3.11 16.69
CA ALA A 209 7.52 -2.88 16.60
C ALA A 209 7.84 -1.89 15.46
N LYS A 210 8.67 -0.88 15.76
CA LYS A 210 9.18 0.04 14.73
C LYS A 210 10.21 -0.65 13.84
N LEU A 211 10.22 -0.28 12.55
CA LEU A 211 11.28 -0.67 11.62
C LEU A 211 12.61 -0.07 12.12
N ASN A 212 13.67 -0.90 12.20
CA ASN A 212 15.01 -0.45 12.53
C ASN A 212 15.06 0.49 13.76
N ALA A 213 14.35 0.14 14.84
CA ALA A 213 14.20 0.99 16.03
C ALA A 213 15.54 1.50 16.59
N LYS A 214 16.59 0.67 16.53
CA LYS A 214 17.95 1.05 16.95
C LYS A 214 18.54 2.14 16.05
N GLU A 215 18.47 1.95 14.74
CA GLU A 215 18.94 2.92 13.74
C GLU A 215 18.18 4.25 13.83
N GLN A 216 16.85 4.18 14.05
CA GLN A 216 16.04 5.37 14.29
C GLN A 216 16.51 6.14 15.54
N ALA A 217 16.79 5.44 16.64
CA ALA A 217 17.28 6.06 17.87
C ALA A 217 18.66 6.70 17.66
N GLU A 218 19.59 5.99 17.04
CA GLU A 218 20.95 6.48 16.74
C GLU A 218 20.91 7.70 15.79
N THR A 219 20.05 7.65 14.77
CA THR A 219 19.87 8.77 13.85
C THR A 219 19.30 9.99 14.58
N LYS A 220 18.30 9.81 15.41
CA LYS A 220 17.72 10.89 16.21
C LYS A 220 18.75 11.53 17.12
N GLU A 221 19.54 10.76 17.86
CA GLU A 221 20.60 11.29 18.72
C GLU A 221 21.68 12.05 17.94
N ARG A 222 22.03 11.59 16.74
CA ARG A 222 22.96 12.28 15.85
C ARG A 222 22.38 13.62 15.39
N GLU A 223 21.13 13.61 14.95
CA GLU A 223 20.43 14.82 14.47
C GLU A 223 20.21 15.82 15.61
N ASP A 224 19.87 15.37 16.81
CA ASP A 224 19.77 16.25 18.00
C ASP A 224 21.10 16.99 18.25
N ARG A 225 22.24 16.31 18.13
CA ARG A 225 23.57 16.91 18.23
C ARG A 225 23.85 17.89 17.09
N MET A 226 23.45 17.57 15.86
CA MET A 226 23.66 18.44 14.70
C MET A 226 22.78 19.70 14.76
N ILE A 227 21.55 19.59 15.25
CA ILE A 227 20.66 20.74 15.48
C ILE A 227 21.22 21.63 16.58
N ALA A 228 21.65 21.06 17.71
CA ALA A 228 22.27 21.81 18.79
C ALA A 228 23.55 22.56 18.35
N ALA A 229 24.28 22.03 17.37
CA ALA A 229 25.45 22.64 16.75
C ALA A 229 25.11 23.64 15.63
N GLY A 230 23.81 23.81 15.27
CA GLY A 230 23.37 24.70 14.20
C GLY A 230 23.72 24.20 12.78
N LEU A 231 24.04 22.92 12.62
CA LEU A 231 24.45 22.32 11.34
C LEU A 231 23.26 21.91 10.46
N ILE A 232 22.14 21.56 11.07
CA ILE A 232 20.86 21.28 10.40
C ILE A 232 19.72 21.93 11.19
N LYS A 233 18.57 22.11 10.57
CA LYS A 233 17.37 22.62 11.22
C LYS A 233 16.44 21.47 11.64
N GLU A 234 15.46 21.77 12.49
CA GLU A 234 14.42 20.80 12.91
C GLU A 234 13.63 20.25 11.72
N GLU A 235 13.41 21.08 10.69
CA GLU A 235 12.71 20.70 9.45
C GLU A 235 13.50 19.73 8.55
N ASP A 236 14.81 19.60 8.77
CA ASP A 236 15.71 18.73 8.00
C ASP A 236 15.84 17.31 8.62
N ARG A 237 15.09 17.04 9.69
CA ARG A 237 15.13 15.71 10.33
C ARG A 237 14.71 14.60 9.39
N THR A 238 15.36 13.45 9.50
CA THR A 238 14.98 12.24 8.79
C THR A 238 13.59 11.76 9.24
N ILE A 239 12.67 11.67 8.30
CA ILE A 239 11.32 11.13 8.54
C ILE A 239 11.34 9.64 8.26
N PHE A 240 11.18 8.84 9.32
CA PHE A 240 11.03 7.40 9.17
C PHE A 240 9.57 7.03 8.90
N PRO A 241 9.30 6.08 7.99
CA PRO A 241 7.93 5.67 7.70
C PRO A 241 7.30 4.99 8.92
N ASN A 242 6.06 5.33 9.20
CA ASN A 242 5.25 4.63 10.18
C ASN A 242 4.89 3.23 9.70
N ASN A 243 4.55 2.35 10.65
CA ASN A 243 3.98 1.06 10.31
C ASN A 243 2.60 1.24 9.66
N LYS A 244 2.25 0.34 8.72
CA LYS A 244 1.06 0.47 7.88
C LYS A 244 0.15 -0.73 7.96
N MET A 245 -1.15 -0.47 7.91
CA MET A 245 -2.17 -1.50 7.75
C MET A 245 -2.99 -1.20 6.49
N ILE A 246 -2.99 -2.14 5.57
CA ILE A 246 -3.73 -2.04 4.30
C ILE A 246 -4.75 -3.16 4.26
N VAL A 247 -6.02 -2.81 4.21
CA VAL A 247 -7.12 -3.75 4.08
C VAL A 247 -7.80 -3.56 2.74
N THR A 248 -7.90 -4.63 1.96
CA THR A 248 -8.67 -4.66 0.72
C THR A 248 -9.83 -5.61 0.86
N SER A 249 -11.00 -5.25 0.34
CA SER A 249 -12.20 -6.08 0.43
C SER A 249 -13.23 -5.73 -0.64
N SER A 250 -14.23 -6.59 -0.81
CA SER A 250 -15.55 -6.19 -1.29
C SER A 250 -16.34 -5.49 -0.18
N ALA A 251 -17.50 -4.90 -0.48
CA ALA A 251 -18.34 -4.27 0.51
C ALA A 251 -18.89 -5.28 1.53
N SER A 252 -19.27 -4.77 2.69
CA SER A 252 -19.85 -5.53 3.79
C SER A 252 -21.20 -4.96 4.19
N TYR A 253 -21.99 -5.74 4.93
CA TYR A 253 -23.18 -5.21 5.59
C TYR A 253 -22.79 -4.29 6.76
N GLN A 254 -23.70 -3.36 7.12
CA GLN A 254 -23.46 -2.37 8.17
C GLN A 254 -23.21 -2.98 9.56
N PHE A 255 -23.69 -4.20 9.82
CA PHE A 255 -23.50 -4.93 11.07
C PHE A 255 -22.22 -5.81 11.07
N GLU A 256 -21.43 -5.78 10.02
CA GLU A 256 -20.19 -6.55 9.94
C GLU A 256 -18.99 -5.71 10.40
N TYR A 257 -17.98 -6.36 10.98
CA TYR A 257 -16.78 -5.71 11.50
C TYR A 257 -16.05 -4.82 10.47
N LEU A 258 -16.04 -5.19 9.20
CA LEU A 258 -15.43 -4.35 8.17
C LEU A 258 -16.04 -2.94 8.14
N TYR A 259 -17.37 -2.84 8.34
CA TYR A 259 -18.06 -1.56 8.36
C TYR A 259 -17.93 -0.87 9.73
N GLU A 260 -18.33 -1.53 10.83
CA GLU A 260 -18.37 -0.92 12.16
C GLU A 260 -16.96 -0.73 12.76
N GLY A 261 -16.06 -1.70 12.56
CA GLY A 261 -14.72 -1.73 13.17
C GLY A 261 -13.64 -1.03 12.33
N LEU A 262 -13.83 -0.86 11.03
CA LEU A 262 -12.84 -0.24 10.14
C LEU A 262 -13.39 0.96 9.38
N PHE A 263 -14.46 0.78 8.60
CA PHE A 263 -14.93 1.86 7.71
C PHE A 263 -15.38 3.09 8.49
N VAL A 264 -16.26 2.94 9.45
CA VAL A 264 -16.79 4.06 10.25
C VAL A 264 -15.67 4.75 11.03
N PRO A 265 -14.82 4.05 11.83
CA PRO A 265 -13.71 4.68 12.53
C PRO A 265 -12.71 5.39 11.62
N TYR A 266 -12.41 4.84 10.43
CA TYR A 266 -11.49 5.47 9.50
C TYR A 266 -12.07 6.75 8.89
N ILE A 267 -13.38 6.75 8.55
CA ILE A 267 -14.06 7.96 8.08
C ILE A 267 -14.13 9.02 9.19
N ASP A 268 -14.39 8.63 10.42
CA ASP A 268 -14.40 9.56 11.56
C ASP A 268 -13.02 10.16 11.84
N ALA A 269 -11.96 9.35 11.74
CA ALA A 269 -10.57 9.82 11.81
C ALA A 269 -10.23 10.83 10.69
N ILE A 270 -10.67 10.55 9.44
CA ILE A 270 -10.47 11.48 8.30
C ILE A 270 -11.23 12.78 8.51
N ARG A 271 -12.43 12.73 9.12
CA ARG A 271 -13.28 13.89 9.39
C ARG A 271 -12.85 14.68 10.63
N GLY A 272 -11.88 14.21 11.38
CA GLY A 272 -11.46 14.83 12.64
C GLY A 272 -12.54 14.79 13.74
N LYS A 273 -13.46 13.81 13.67
CA LYS A 273 -14.44 13.63 14.75
C LYS A 273 -13.75 13.17 16.02
N LYS A 274 -14.00 13.89 17.11
CA LYS A 274 -13.45 13.61 18.42
C LYS A 274 -13.98 12.30 18.96
N ASN A 275 -13.10 11.33 19.19
CA ASN A 275 -13.40 10.25 20.10
C ASN A 275 -13.22 10.78 21.53
N ASP A 276 -14.28 10.81 22.34
CA ASP A 276 -14.30 11.39 23.70
C ASP A 276 -13.23 10.80 24.67
N LYS A 277 -12.50 9.77 24.25
CA LYS A 277 -11.51 9.07 25.08
C LYS A 277 -10.08 9.55 24.94
N ASN A 278 -9.73 10.39 23.92
CA ASN A 278 -8.34 10.80 23.68
C ASN A 278 -8.22 12.27 23.28
N LYS A 279 -8.47 13.18 24.21
CA LYS A 279 -8.39 14.63 23.98
C LYS A 279 -7.00 15.18 23.57
N GLU A 280 -5.92 14.45 23.81
CA GLU A 280 -4.54 14.91 23.56
C GLU A 280 -3.98 14.56 22.16
N ILE A 281 -4.54 13.57 21.47
CA ILE A 281 -4.11 13.18 20.10
C ILE A 281 -4.71 14.10 19.03
N GLU A 282 -5.60 15.02 19.41
CA GLU A 282 -6.49 15.75 18.51
C GLU A 282 -5.85 16.88 17.70
N LYS A 283 -4.68 17.40 18.08
CA LYS A 283 -4.10 18.56 17.41
C LYS A 283 -3.46 18.27 16.05
N ASP A 284 -3.06 17.03 15.81
CA ASP A 284 -2.29 16.63 14.63
C ASP A 284 -3.14 15.98 13.51
N LEU A 285 -4.30 15.43 13.87
CA LEU A 285 -5.13 14.66 12.92
C LEU A 285 -5.90 15.51 11.91
N SER A 286 -6.16 16.79 12.21
CA SER A 286 -6.97 17.67 11.35
C SER A 286 -6.24 18.17 10.11
N THR A 287 -4.90 18.19 10.13
CA THR A 287 -4.07 18.76 9.06
C THR A 287 -3.48 17.71 8.12
N ASN A 288 -3.29 16.47 8.57
CA ASN A 288 -2.79 15.37 7.75
C ASN A 288 -3.34 14.02 8.22
N PRO A 289 -4.55 13.63 7.77
CA PRO A 289 -5.16 12.38 8.24
C PRO A 289 -4.28 11.18 7.90
N THR A 290 -4.02 10.34 8.91
CA THR A 290 -3.23 9.10 8.76
C THR A 290 -4.03 7.99 8.06
N HIS A 291 -5.31 8.20 7.82
CA HIS A 291 -6.23 7.24 7.26
C HIS A 291 -6.58 7.53 5.80
N PHE A 292 -6.80 6.47 5.04
CA PHE A 292 -7.29 6.51 3.66
C PHE A 292 -8.41 5.51 3.49
N VAL A 293 -9.53 5.96 2.94
CA VAL A 293 -10.67 5.11 2.60
C VAL A 293 -11.06 5.38 1.16
N VAL A 294 -11.16 4.33 0.38
CA VAL A 294 -11.69 4.41 -0.97
C VAL A 294 -12.76 3.35 -1.18
N ARG A 295 -13.89 3.77 -1.76
CA ARG A 295 -14.96 2.91 -2.25
C ARG A 295 -15.02 3.04 -3.77
N PHE A 296 -14.99 1.93 -4.48
CA PHE A 296 -14.90 1.93 -5.92
C PHE A 296 -15.75 0.82 -6.55
N ALA A 297 -16.86 1.20 -7.17
CA ALA A 297 -17.76 0.27 -7.84
C ALA A 297 -17.17 -0.24 -9.17
N TYR A 298 -17.71 -1.35 -9.67
CA TYR A 298 -17.25 -1.95 -10.94
C TYR A 298 -17.45 -1.04 -12.16
N ASN A 299 -18.47 -0.19 -12.11
CA ASN A 299 -18.83 0.77 -13.18
C ASN A 299 -18.13 2.13 -13.04
N ALA A 300 -17.24 2.29 -12.07
CA ALA A 300 -16.45 3.51 -11.90
C ALA A 300 -15.19 3.58 -12.79
N PRO A 301 -14.54 2.46 -13.22
CA PRO A 301 -13.47 2.53 -14.20
C PRO A 301 -13.96 3.13 -15.52
N PRO A 302 -13.09 3.87 -16.26
CA PRO A 302 -13.41 4.35 -17.58
C PRO A 302 -13.78 3.20 -18.54
N ALA A 303 -14.72 3.44 -19.41
CA ALA A 303 -15.13 2.49 -20.45
C ALA A 303 -13.90 1.98 -21.26
N GLY A 304 -13.87 0.68 -21.54
CA GLY A 304 -12.76 0.05 -22.28
C GLY A 304 -11.45 -0.07 -21.46
N SER A 305 -11.48 0.16 -20.15
CA SER A 305 -10.28 0.01 -19.31
C SER A 305 -9.92 -1.47 -19.05
N ILE A 306 -10.20 -2.00 -17.84
CA ILE A 306 -9.79 -3.35 -17.44
C ILE A 306 -10.94 -4.35 -17.40
N LEU A 307 -12.17 -3.89 -17.55
CA LEU A 307 -13.36 -4.72 -17.41
C LEU A 307 -13.97 -5.03 -18.77
N ASP A 308 -14.39 -6.28 -18.95
CA ASP A 308 -15.25 -6.64 -20.06
C ASP A 308 -16.70 -6.26 -19.73
N GLU A 309 -17.12 -5.11 -20.27
CA GLU A 309 -18.43 -4.53 -19.98
C GLU A 309 -19.59 -5.43 -20.45
N SER A 310 -19.39 -6.22 -21.50
CA SER A 310 -20.43 -7.10 -22.02
C SER A 310 -20.74 -8.21 -21.03
N VAL A 311 -19.71 -8.83 -20.47
CA VAL A 311 -19.84 -9.89 -19.47
C VAL A 311 -20.40 -9.33 -18.16
N LEU A 312 -19.93 -8.18 -17.74
CA LEU A 312 -20.40 -7.53 -16.50
C LEU A 312 -21.87 -7.13 -16.59
N ASN A 313 -22.26 -6.49 -17.68
CA ASN A 313 -23.65 -6.10 -17.91
C ASN A 313 -24.58 -7.29 -17.93
N GLU A 314 -24.17 -8.43 -18.51
CA GLU A 314 -24.97 -9.66 -18.47
C GLU A 314 -25.10 -10.23 -17.04
N GLN A 315 -24.04 -10.16 -16.24
CA GLN A 315 -24.05 -10.65 -14.86
C GLN A 315 -24.94 -9.80 -13.94
N VAL A 316 -24.97 -8.48 -14.16
CA VAL A 316 -25.70 -7.52 -13.33
C VAL A 316 -27.12 -7.31 -13.82
N ARG A 317 -27.39 -7.48 -15.12
CA ARG A 317 -28.67 -7.24 -15.78
C ARG A 317 -29.84 -7.90 -15.08
N GLY A 318 -30.81 -7.10 -14.68
CA GLY A 318 -32.03 -7.56 -13.98
C GLY A 318 -31.78 -8.01 -12.53
N LYS A 319 -30.57 -7.81 -12.01
CA LYS A 319 -30.19 -8.18 -10.64
C LYS A 319 -29.63 -6.99 -9.85
N GLU A 320 -29.83 -5.77 -10.31
CA GLU A 320 -29.28 -4.54 -9.74
C GLU A 320 -29.72 -4.33 -8.28
N HIS A 321 -30.90 -4.86 -7.92
CA HIS A 321 -31.41 -4.79 -6.55
C HIS A 321 -30.97 -5.98 -5.65
N ASN A 322 -30.28 -6.98 -6.21
CA ASN A 322 -29.83 -8.12 -5.44
C ASN A 322 -28.70 -7.67 -4.48
N PRO A 323 -28.83 -7.87 -3.15
CA PRO A 323 -27.84 -7.44 -2.19
C PRO A 323 -26.43 -8.03 -2.44
N VAL A 324 -26.35 -9.27 -2.94
CA VAL A 324 -25.07 -9.90 -3.26
C VAL A 324 -24.41 -9.21 -4.45
N ILE A 325 -25.16 -8.87 -5.49
CA ILE A 325 -24.64 -8.17 -6.66
C ILE A 325 -24.20 -6.76 -6.30
N ARG A 326 -24.99 -6.04 -5.51
CA ARG A 326 -24.63 -4.70 -5.01
C ARG A 326 -23.33 -4.75 -4.19
N ARG A 327 -23.20 -5.70 -3.30
CA ARG A 327 -21.98 -5.90 -2.49
C ARG A 327 -20.76 -6.25 -3.34
N GLU A 328 -20.86 -7.27 -4.19
CA GLU A 328 -19.71 -7.81 -4.91
C GLU A 328 -19.24 -6.93 -6.07
N TYR A 329 -20.16 -6.23 -6.72
CA TYR A 329 -19.87 -5.37 -7.87
C TYR A 329 -20.05 -3.88 -7.56
N GLY A 330 -21.13 -3.48 -6.91
CA GLY A 330 -21.43 -2.09 -6.58
C GLY A 330 -20.57 -1.49 -5.47
N ALA A 331 -19.87 -2.32 -4.72
CA ALA A 331 -19.15 -1.90 -3.52
C ALA A 331 -20.10 -1.20 -2.50
N GLU A 332 -21.37 -1.65 -2.41
CA GLU A 332 -22.43 -1.06 -1.59
C GLU A 332 -22.73 -1.91 -0.35
#